data_26f507bc7b8352fa4e980f054544c8c7
#
_entry.id   26f507bc7b8352fa4e980f054544c8c7
#
_cell.length_a   1.000
_cell.length_b   1.000
_cell.length_c   1.000
_cell.angle_alpha   90.00
_cell.angle_beta   90.00
_cell.angle_gamma   90.00
#
_symmetry.space_group_name_H-M   'P 1'
#
loop_
_entity.id
_entity.type
_entity.pdbx_description
1 polymer ?
#
loop_
_entity_poly.entity_id
_entity_poly.type
_entity_poly.pdbx_seq_one_letter_code
_entity_poly.pdbx_strand_id
1 'polypeptide(L)'
;MSNEYKYNFFIRLGIEVYLEWWVLTLLNIRYLKVSIASQIVSLILAGVFFIGCLYLLFYTVMFLKKNYSKMKEDGLEETAPEVIVLFEEYKMNKFSICFNVIFLARRLLYAMTIIFGYKYSIPQAISFIVLMASVFLYTAIVRPYKMSIINCFMTFNEGALMVLGIWNFLFINPIASEQKNTIYGWTCIGIIMGEYLNLMIGVILLF
;
A
#
# COMPACT_ATOMS: atom_id res chain seq x y z
N MET A 1 -15.91 -7.20 25.32
CA MET A 1 -15.10 -7.10 24.08
C MET A 1 -13.84 -7.90 24.33
N SER A 2 -13.66 -9.03 23.64
CA SER A 2 -12.48 -9.89 23.84
C SER A 2 -11.21 -9.11 23.43
N ASN A 3 -10.08 -9.45 24.04
CA ASN A 3 -8.80 -8.79 23.74
C ASN A 3 -8.43 -8.95 22.25
N GLU A 4 -8.85 -10.04 21.61
CA GLU A 4 -8.65 -10.33 20.19
C GLU A 4 -9.21 -9.24 19.26
N TYR A 5 -10.43 -8.71 19.51
CA TYR A 5 -11.00 -7.64 18.71
C TYR A 5 -10.21 -6.33 18.78
N LYS A 6 -9.60 -6.05 19.93
CA LYS A 6 -8.78 -4.84 20.11
C LYS A 6 -7.50 -4.92 19.29
N TYR A 7 -6.79 -6.06 19.34
CA TYR A 7 -5.56 -6.25 18.55
C TYR A 7 -5.83 -6.18 17.07
N ASN A 8 -6.89 -6.81 16.59
CA ASN A 8 -7.29 -6.80 15.19
C ASN A 8 -7.59 -5.39 14.68
N PHE A 9 -8.27 -4.57 15.49
CA PHE A 9 -8.54 -3.16 15.14
C PHE A 9 -7.25 -2.35 14.98
N PHE A 10 -6.31 -2.44 15.94
CA PHE A 10 -5.06 -1.71 15.85
C PHE A 10 -4.17 -2.15 14.69
N ILE A 11 -4.17 -3.43 14.36
CA ILE A 11 -3.43 -3.97 13.22
C ILE A 11 -4.01 -3.41 11.91
N ARG A 12 -5.33 -3.44 11.74
CA ARG A 12 -6.00 -2.85 10.56
C ARG A 12 -5.68 -1.37 10.43
N LEU A 13 -5.86 -0.61 11.50
CA LEU A 13 -5.53 0.81 11.53
C LEU A 13 -4.06 1.06 11.14
N GLY A 14 -3.14 0.28 11.70
CA GLY A 14 -1.71 0.37 11.38
C GLY A 14 -1.42 0.13 9.89
N ILE A 15 -2.11 -0.83 9.26
CA ILE A 15 -1.97 -1.09 7.82
C ILE A 15 -2.54 0.05 6.99
N GLU A 16 -3.69 0.61 7.36
CA GLU A 16 -4.34 1.69 6.62
C GLU A 16 -3.48 2.96 6.61
N VAL A 17 -2.96 3.36 7.77
CA VAL A 17 -2.14 4.58 7.90
C VAL A 17 -0.63 4.37 7.63
N TYR A 18 -0.23 3.16 7.20
CA TYR A 18 1.17 2.78 7.01
C TYR A 18 1.92 3.66 6.00
N LEU A 19 1.25 4.03 4.90
CA LEU A 19 1.85 4.90 3.87
C LEU A 19 2.06 6.31 4.41
N GLU A 20 1.05 6.86 5.07
CA GLU A 20 1.08 8.20 5.66
C GLU A 20 2.19 8.30 6.71
N TRP A 21 2.33 7.30 7.55
CA TRP A 21 3.41 7.23 8.55
C TRP A 21 4.78 7.22 7.89
N TRP A 22 4.98 6.45 6.82
CA TRP A 22 6.23 6.44 6.08
C TRP A 22 6.53 7.81 5.46
N VAL A 23 5.56 8.43 4.80
CA VAL A 23 5.72 9.74 4.17
C VAL A 23 6.06 10.79 5.22
N LEU A 24 5.29 10.88 6.30
CA LEU A 24 5.52 11.84 7.38
C LEU A 24 6.89 11.64 8.05
N THR A 25 7.25 10.39 8.32
CA THR A 25 8.54 10.04 8.96
C THR A 25 9.72 10.42 8.07
N LEU A 26 9.69 10.04 6.81
CA LEU A 26 10.77 10.34 5.87
C LEU A 26 10.88 11.84 5.55
N LEU A 27 9.74 12.57 5.50
CA LEU A 27 9.74 14.02 5.38
C LEU A 27 10.40 14.68 6.58
N ASN A 28 10.06 14.27 7.81
CA ASN A 28 10.68 14.79 9.02
C ASN A 28 12.18 14.54 9.03
N ILE A 29 12.63 13.31 8.70
CA ILE A 29 14.07 12.98 8.64
C ILE A 29 14.79 13.83 7.59
N ARG A 30 14.17 14.04 6.43
CA ARG A 30 14.79 14.79 5.33
C ARG A 30 14.93 16.29 5.59
N TYR A 31 13.88 16.90 6.16
CA TYR A 31 13.84 18.35 6.43
C TYR A 31 14.20 18.69 7.87
N LEU A 32 15.00 17.84 8.50
CA LEU A 32 15.42 17.96 9.87
C LEU A 32 16.10 19.31 10.12
N LYS A 33 15.41 20.19 10.87
CA LYS A 33 15.98 21.41 11.44
C LYS A 33 15.72 21.35 12.93
N VAL A 34 16.78 21.32 13.73
CA VAL A 34 16.66 21.22 15.19
C VAL A 34 16.92 22.60 15.76
N SER A 35 15.92 23.47 15.74
CA SER A 35 16.03 24.82 16.28
C SER A 35 15.04 25.12 17.40
N ILE A 36 13.93 24.36 17.50
CA ILE A 36 12.83 24.60 18.45
C ILE A 36 12.44 23.28 19.11
N ALA A 37 11.99 23.33 20.36
CA ALA A 37 11.59 22.15 21.13
C ALA A 37 10.51 21.29 20.42
N SER A 38 9.55 21.90 19.72
CA SER A 38 8.53 21.18 18.96
C SER A 38 9.11 20.33 17.83
N GLN A 39 10.23 20.74 17.23
CA GLN A 39 10.91 19.97 16.18
C GLN A 39 11.61 18.73 16.74
N ILE A 40 12.13 18.82 17.99
CA ILE A 40 12.70 17.67 18.69
C ILE A 40 11.60 16.62 18.98
N VAL A 41 10.44 17.06 19.46
CA VAL A 41 9.29 16.16 19.69
C VAL A 41 8.85 15.48 18.39
N SER A 42 8.73 16.25 17.31
CA SER A 42 8.37 15.71 15.98
C SER A 42 9.38 14.66 15.50
N LEU A 43 10.68 14.89 15.72
CA LEU A 43 11.74 13.96 15.36
C LEU A 43 11.67 12.66 16.17
N ILE A 44 11.43 12.76 17.49
CA ILE A 44 11.28 11.58 18.35
C ILE A 44 10.08 10.75 17.88
N LEU A 45 8.94 11.39 17.63
CA LEU A 45 7.74 10.72 17.11
C LEU A 45 8.02 10.06 15.75
N ALA A 46 8.68 10.77 14.83
CA ALA A 46 9.09 10.21 13.55
C ALA A 46 9.99 8.98 13.72
N GLY A 47 10.94 9.01 14.66
CA GLY A 47 11.78 7.87 15.00
C GLY A 47 10.99 6.66 15.53
N VAL A 48 10.03 6.90 16.41
CA VAL A 48 9.15 5.84 16.94
C VAL A 48 8.31 5.22 15.81
N PHE A 49 7.70 6.04 14.94
CA PHE A 49 6.94 5.54 13.80
C PHE A 49 7.81 4.81 12.78
N PHE A 50 9.04 5.28 12.54
CA PHE A 50 10.00 4.60 11.66
C PHE A 50 10.27 3.17 12.14
N ILE A 51 10.60 3.03 13.42
CA ILE A 51 10.86 1.71 14.04
C ILE A 51 9.59 0.85 14.00
N GLY A 52 8.42 1.43 14.33
CA GLY A 52 7.13 0.73 14.30
C GLY A 52 6.76 0.20 12.91
N CYS A 53 6.95 1.00 11.87
CA CYS A 53 6.71 0.60 10.48
C CYS A 53 7.66 -0.52 10.01
N LEU A 54 8.95 -0.42 10.33
CA LEU A 54 9.91 -1.48 10.04
C LEU A 54 9.56 -2.76 10.81
N TYR A 55 9.22 -2.62 12.10
CA TYR A 55 8.82 -3.75 12.93
C TYR A 55 7.62 -4.49 12.33
N LEU A 56 6.57 -3.77 11.89
CA LEU A 56 5.38 -4.37 11.29
C LEU A 56 5.74 -5.19 10.03
N LEU A 57 6.58 -4.65 9.16
CA LEU A 57 7.03 -5.35 7.96
C LEU A 57 7.84 -6.61 8.30
N PHE A 58 8.87 -6.47 9.16
CA PHE A 58 9.70 -7.59 9.57
C PHE A 58 8.92 -8.65 10.35
N TYR A 59 8.03 -8.22 11.26
CA TYR A 59 7.17 -9.12 12.01
C TYR A 59 6.30 -9.96 11.06
N THR A 60 5.65 -9.33 10.08
CA THR A 60 4.81 -10.04 9.11
C THR A 60 5.61 -11.07 8.31
N VAL A 61 6.82 -10.73 7.86
CA VAL A 61 7.71 -11.65 7.13
C VAL A 61 8.15 -12.83 8.01
N MET A 62 8.63 -12.54 9.24
CA MET A 62 9.10 -13.56 10.17
C MET A 62 7.98 -14.48 10.64
N PHE A 63 6.81 -13.90 10.90
CA PHE A 63 5.61 -14.64 11.27
C PHE A 63 5.20 -15.63 10.18
N LEU A 64 5.11 -15.18 8.93
CA LEU A 64 4.82 -16.05 7.80
C LEU A 64 5.85 -17.17 7.65
N LYS A 65 7.13 -16.84 7.73
CA LYS A 65 8.21 -17.81 7.57
C LYS A 65 8.15 -18.91 8.63
N LYS A 66 7.78 -18.55 9.87
CA LYS A 66 7.73 -19.49 11.01
C LYS A 66 6.44 -20.32 11.01
N ASN A 67 5.31 -19.72 10.70
CA ASN A 67 4.01 -20.33 10.97
C ASN A 67 3.27 -20.83 9.72
N TYR A 68 3.79 -20.60 8.51
CA TYR A 68 3.11 -20.98 7.27
C TYR A 68 2.68 -22.45 7.22
N SER A 69 3.55 -23.39 7.61
CA SER A 69 3.24 -24.84 7.59
C SER A 69 2.11 -25.17 8.55
N LYS A 70 2.17 -24.63 9.77
CA LYS A 70 1.12 -24.81 10.79
C LYS A 70 -0.21 -24.22 10.36
N MET A 71 -0.20 -23.00 9.83
CA MET A 71 -1.43 -22.34 9.32
C MET A 71 -2.09 -23.13 8.19
N LYS A 72 -1.32 -23.87 7.43
CA LYS A 72 -1.83 -24.72 6.35
C LYS A 72 -2.43 -26.03 6.87
N GLU A 73 -1.89 -26.60 7.95
CA GLU A 73 -2.30 -27.90 8.53
C GLU A 73 -3.45 -27.69 9.54
N ASP A 74 -3.27 -26.81 10.51
CA ASP A 74 -4.18 -26.61 11.64
C ASP A 74 -5.23 -25.51 11.40
N GLY A 75 -5.06 -24.73 10.35
CA GLY A 75 -5.89 -23.56 10.09
C GLY A 75 -5.34 -22.27 10.71
N LEU A 76 -5.86 -21.14 10.23
CA LEU A 76 -5.40 -19.81 10.64
C LEU A 76 -5.90 -19.46 12.05
N GLU A 77 -7.16 -19.85 12.36
CA GLU A 77 -7.82 -19.51 13.62
C GLU A 77 -7.15 -20.16 14.83
N GLU A 78 -6.69 -21.41 14.69
CA GLU A 78 -6.03 -22.14 15.78
C GLU A 78 -4.57 -21.71 15.94
N THR A 79 -3.89 -21.39 14.84
CA THR A 79 -2.46 -21.08 14.86
C THR A 79 -2.16 -19.66 15.31
N ALA A 80 -3.01 -18.69 14.97
CA ALA A 80 -2.70 -17.28 15.16
C ALA A 80 -3.95 -16.38 15.26
N PRO A 81 -4.76 -16.52 16.29
CA PRO A 81 -5.98 -15.72 16.46
C PRO A 81 -5.70 -14.22 16.57
N GLU A 82 -4.54 -13.84 17.10
CA GLU A 82 -4.16 -12.43 17.29
C GLU A 82 -3.84 -11.67 15.99
N VAL A 83 -3.42 -12.39 14.95
CA VAL A 83 -3.02 -11.80 13.65
C VAL A 83 -3.86 -12.32 12.48
N ILE A 84 -5.00 -12.93 12.79
CA ILE A 84 -5.91 -13.51 11.81
C ILE A 84 -6.29 -12.50 10.72
N VAL A 85 -6.51 -11.25 11.10
CA VAL A 85 -6.87 -10.13 10.22
C VAL A 85 -5.88 -9.90 9.10
N LEU A 86 -4.60 -10.22 9.31
CA LEU A 86 -3.57 -10.05 8.28
C LEU A 86 -3.73 -11.06 7.12
N PHE A 87 -4.39 -12.20 7.38
CA PHE A 87 -4.34 -13.33 6.45
C PHE A 87 -5.71 -13.95 6.13
N GLU A 88 -6.76 -13.56 6.88
CA GLU A 88 -8.10 -14.15 6.79
C GLU A 88 -8.69 -14.09 5.37
N GLU A 89 -8.47 -12.99 4.66
CA GLU A 89 -9.04 -12.76 3.33
C GLU A 89 -8.28 -13.49 2.21
N TYR A 90 -7.07 -14.00 2.48
CA TYR A 90 -6.21 -14.60 1.47
C TYR A 90 -6.35 -16.11 1.38
N LYS A 91 -6.09 -16.66 0.17
CA LYS A 91 -5.97 -18.10 -0.03
C LYS A 91 -4.74 -18.63 0.70
N MET A 92 -4.83 -19.84 1.25
CA MET A 92 -3.73 -20.51 1.96
C MET A 92 -2.62 -21.05 1.01
N ASN A 93 -2.29 -20.30 -0.03
CA ASN A 93 -1.17 -20.58 -0.93
C ASN A 93 0.00 -19.67 -0.57
N LYS A 94 1.24 -20.16 -0.71
CA LYS A 94 2.47 -19.39 -0.43
C LYS A 94 2.46 -18.01 -1.08
N PHE A 95 2.11 -17.94 -2.36
CA PHE A 95 2.06 -16.68 -3.09
C PHE A 95 0.92 -15.77 -2.60
N SER A 96 -0.25 -16.30 -2.34
CA SER A 96 -1.40 -15.48 -1.90
C SER A 96 -1.17 -14.85 -0.53
N ILE A 97 -0.62 -15.58 0.42
CA ILE A 97 -0.32 -15.09 1.77
C ILE A 97 0.80 -14.02 1.76
N CYS A 98 1.77 -14.12 0.84
CA CYS A 98 2.83 -13.13 0.69
C CYS A 98 2.31 -11.77 0.19
N PHE A 99 1.07 -11.68 -0.30
CA PHE A 99 0.51 -10.43 -0.81
C PHE A 99 0.57 -9.28 0.23
N ASN A 100 0.30 -9.58 1.50
CA ASN A 100 0.35 -8.58 2.55
C ASN A 100 1.76 -7.98 2.74
N VAL A 101 2.79 -8.83 2.66
CA VAL A 101 4.19 -8.38 2.69
C VAL A 101 4.50 -7.49 1.48
N ILE A 102 4.06 -7.91 0.28
CA ILE A 102 4.25 -7.14 -0.96
C ILE A 102 3.54 -5.79 -0.85
N PHE A 103 2.34 -5.77 -0.30
CA PHE A 103 1.56 -4.55 -0.10
C PHE A 103 2.27 -3.55 0.84
N LEU A 104 2.79 -4.01 1.98
CA LEU A 104 3.55 -3.18 2.91
C LEU A 104 4.87 -2.70 2.29
N ALA A 105 5.60 -3.59 1.62
CA ALA A 105 6.85 -3.25 0.94
C ALA A 105 6.64 -2.22 -0.18
N ARG A 106 5.57 -2.35 -0.97
CA ARG A 106 5.19 -1.38 -1.99
C ARG A 106 4.96 0.02 -1.40
N ARG A 107 4.23 0.11 -0.29
CA ARG A 107 3.96 1.40 0.37
C ARG A 107 5.24 2.07 0.88
N LEU A 108 6.17 1.28 1.42
CA LEU A 108 7.50 1.79 1.78
C LEU A 108 8.25 2.31 0.55
N LEU A 109 8.30 1.54 -0.54
CA LEU A 109 8.97 1.94 -1.77
C LEU A 109 8.33 3.19 -2.40
N TYR A 110 7.01 3.35 -2.32
CA TYR A 110 6.32 4.58 -2.74
C TYR A 110 6.79 5.79 -1.92
N ALA A 111 6.77 5.68 -0.60
CA ALA A 111 7.22 6.76 0.26
C ALA A 111 8.68 7.14 -0.03
N MET A 112 9.56 6.16 -0.20
CA MET A 112 10.96 6.39 -0.57
C MET A 112 11.08 7.09 -1.93
N THR A 113 10.33 6.64 -2.93
CA THR A 113 10.34 7.24 -4.28
C THR A 113 9.85 8.68 -4.25
N ILE A 114 8.81 9.00 -3.48
CA ILE A 114 8.31 10.37 -3.32
C ILE A 114 9.37 11.26 -2.68
N ILE A 115 9.95 10.80 -1.58
CA ILE A 115 10.82 11.65 -0.75
C ILE A 115 12.21 11.82 -1.35
N PHE A 116 12.80 10.76 -1.88
CA PHE A 116 14.16 10.80 -2.41
C PHE A 116 14.22 11.08 -3.91
N GLY A 117 13.16 10.70 -4.66
CA GLY A 117 13.05 10.91 -6.10
C GLY A 117 12.66 12.33 -6.54
N TYR A 118 12.25 13.21 -5.63
CA TYR A 118 11.63 14.52 -5.96
C TYR A 118 12.45 15.42 -6.90
N LYS A 119 13.78 15.28 -6.91
CA LYS A 119 14.66 16.05 -7.81
C LYS A 119 14.69 15.51 -9.24
N TYR A 120 14.25 14.28 -9.43
CA TYR A 120 14.36 13.54 -10.67
C TYR A 120 12.99 13.06 -11.12
N SER A 121 12.22 13.94 -11.77
CA SER A 121 10.82 13.67 -12.16
C SER A 121 10.67 12.43 -13.04
N ILE A 122 11.56 12.22 -14.02
CA ILE A 122 11.50 11.08 -14.94
C ILE A 122 11.80 9.75 -14.24
N PRO A 123 12.92 9.56 -13.52
CA PRO A 123 13.18 8.35 -12.75
C PRO A 123 12.09 8.07 -11.70
N GLN A 124 11.56 9.10 -11.05
CA GLN A 124 10.48 8.98 -10.08
C GLN A 124 9.22 8.40 -10.72
N ALA A 125 8.78 8.94 -11.86
CA ALA A 125 7.60 8.45 -12.57
C ALA A 125 7.79 7.03 -13.10
N ILE A 126 8.97 6.70 -13.65
CA ILE A 126 9.28 5.33 -14.07
C ILE A 126 9.22 4.36 -12.89
N SER A 127 9.79 4.74 -11.74
CA SER A 127 9.72 3.90 -10.53
C SER A 127 8.28 3.65 -10.08
N PHE A 128 7.41 4.67 -10.13
CA PHE A 128 5.98 4.49 -9.85
C PHE A 128 5.31 3.52 -10.82
N ILE A 129 5.51 3.69 -12.12
CA ILE A 129 4.93 2.80 -13.12
C ILE A 129 5.38 1.35 -12.89
N VAL A 130 6.67 1.13 -12.64
CA VAL A 130 7.21 -0.21 -12.37
C VAL A 130 6.59 -0.82 -11.11
N LEU A 131 6.46 -0.05 -10.02
CA LEU A 131 5.83 -0.51 -8.79
C LEU A 131 4.35 -0.85 -8.99
N MET A 132 3.60 0.00 -9.70
CA MET A 132 2.18 -0.26 -9.99
C MET A 132 1.99 -1.46 -10.91
N ALA A 133 2.77 -1.54 -11.99
CA ALA A 133 2.72 -2.65 -12.93
C ALA A 133 3.06 -3.99 -12.27
N SER A 134 4.06 -4.01 -11.36
CA SER A 134 4.45 -5.24 -10.67
C SER A 134 3.32 -5.80 -9.80
N VAL A 135 2.60 -4.93 -9.07
CA VAL A 135 1.48 -5.37 -8.22
C VAL A 135 0.24 -5.68 -9.05
N PHE A 136 -0.04 -4.92 -10.11
CA PHE A 136 -1.10 -5.25 -11.06
C PHE A 136 -0.92 -6.65 -11.65
N LEU A 137 0.28 -6.96 -12.16
CA LEU A 137 0.59 -8.29 -12.69
C LEU A 137 0.47 -9.36 -11.61
N TYR A 138 0.94 -9.08 -10.40
CA TYR A 138 0.82 -10.01 -9.30
C TYR A 138 -0.64 -10.31 -8.95
N THR A 139 -1.49 -9.30 -8.80
CA THR A 139 -2.92 -9.47 -8.49
C THR A 139 -3.67 -10.18 -9.61
N ALA A 140 -3.36 -9.88 -10.87
CA ALA A 140 -3.98 -10.50 -12.03
C ALA A 140 -3.64 -12.00 -12.15
N ILE A 141 -2.38 -12.38 -11.88
CA ILE A 141 -1.89 -13.77 -12.02
C ILE A 141 -2.20 -14.59 -10.78
N VAL A 142 -1.84 -14.11 -9.60
CA VAL A 142 -1.91 -14.89 -8.34
C VAL A 142 -3.33 -14.94 -7.79
N ARG A 143 -4.13 -13.87 -8.00
CA ARG A 143 -5.50 -13.74 -7.47
C ARG A 143 -5.55 -14.11 -5.98
N PRO A 144 -4.91 -13.30 -5.11
CA PRO A 144 -4.59 -13.70 -3.74
C PRO A 144 -5.82 -13.90 -2.84
N TYR A 145 -6.95 -13.23 -3.11
CA TYR A 145 -8.12 -13.27 -2.26
C TYR A 145 -8.95 -14.54 -2.43
N LYS A 146 -9.62 -14.98 -1.36
CA LYS A 146 -10.54 -16.13 -1.38
C LYS A 146 -11.72 -15.89 -2.33
N MET A 147 -12.32 -14.71 -2.28
CA MET A 147 -13.47 -14.33 -3.11
C MET A 147 -13.00 -13.84 -4.49
N SER A 148 -13.61 -14.41 -5.54
CA SER A 148 -13.29 -14.03 -6.93
C SER A 148 -13.65 -12.58 -7.25
N ILE A 149 -14.74 -12.07 -6.67
CA ILE A 149 -15.19 -10.69 -6.81
C ILE A 149 -14.11 -9.72 -6.31
N ILE A 150 -13.56 -9.96 -5.11
CA ILE A 150 -12.52 -9.11 -4.53
C ILE A 150 -11.27 -9.11 -5.42
N ASN A 151 -10.89 -10.26 -5.98
CA ASN A 151 -9.77 -10.31 -6.93
C ASN A 151 -10.01 -9.45 -8.18
N CYS A 152 -11.25 -9.45 -8.70
CA CYS A 152 -11.60 -8.63 -9.86
C CYS A 152 -11.49 -7.14 -9.52
N PHE A 153 -12.06 -6.70 -8.41
CA PHE A 153 -12.01 -5.31 -7.95
C PHE A 153 -10.58 -4.85 -7.68
N MET A 154 -9.79 -5.66 -6.98
CA MET A 154 -8.39 -5.30 -6.68
C MET A 154 -7.53 -5.24 -7.95
N THR A 155 -7.72 -6.17 -8.89
CA THR A 155 -7.00 -6.13 -10.17
C THR A 155 -7.41 -4.90 -10.99
N PHE A 156 -8.70 -4.56 -11.03
CA PHE A 156 -9.16 -3.35 -11.71
C PHE A 156 -8.56 -2.09 -11.08
N ASN A 157 -8.61 -1.98 -9.75
CA ASN A 157 -8.05 -0.85 -9.01
C ASN A 157 -6.53 -0.68 -9.27
N GLU A 158 -5.75 -1.76 -9.20
CA GLU A 158 -4.32 -1.70 -9.53
C GLU A 158 -4.06 -1.35 -10.99
N GLY A 159 -4.92 -1.82 -11.92
CA GLY A 159 -4.87 -1.46 -13.33
C GLY A 159 -5.12 0.03 -13.57
N ALA A 160 -6.11 0.62 -12.92
CA ALA A 160 -6.40 2.04 -13.02
C ALA A 160 -5.28 2.90 -12.41
N LEU A 161 -4.71 2.49 -11.26
CA LEU A 161 -3.53 3.15 -10.68
C LEU A 161 -2.32 3.09 -11.63
N MET A 162 -2.13 1.97 -12.34
CA MET A 162 -1.07 1.85 -13.36
C MET A 162 -1.31 2.82 -14.51
N VAL A 163 -2.55 2.95 -15.01
CA VAL A 163 -2.92 3.92 -16.05
C VAL A 163 -2.67 5.35 -15.58
N LEU A 164 -3.03 5.68 -14.33
CA LEU A 164 -2.72 6.99 -13.73
C LEU A 164 -1.21 7.25 -13.67
N GLY A 165 -0.42 6.24 -13.34
CA GLY A 165 1.05 6.33 -13.34
C GLY A 165 1.62 6.66 -14.73
N ILE A 166 1.14 5.96 -15.77
CA ILE A 166 1.52 6.22 -17.17
C ILE A 166 1.08 7.63 -17.57
N TRP A 167 -0.14 8.04 -17.21
CA TRP A 167 -0.67 9.37 -17.48
C TRP A 167 0.19 10.45 -16.85
N ASN A 168 0.54 10.31 -15.57
CA ASN A 168 1.44 11.25 -14.88
C ASN A 168 2.81 11.36 -15.56
N PHE A 169 3.35 10.25 -16.09
CA PHE A 169 4.60 10.28 -16.85
C PHE A 169 4.49 11.14 -18.14
N LEU A 170 3.34 11.10 -18.80
CA LEU A 170 3.10 11.92 -20.00
C LEU A 170 3.04 13.42 -19.68
N PHE A 171 2.63 13.81 -18.45
CA PHE A 171 2.63 15.21 -18.01
C PHE A 171 4.04 15.78 -17.74
N ILE A 172 5.02 14.93 -17.44
CA ILE A 172 6.39 15.36 -17.16
C ILE A 172 7.07 15.86 -18.43
N ASN A 173 6.59 15.47 -19.62
CA ASN A 173 7.17 15.86 -20.88
C ASN A 173 6.57 17.22 -21.36
N PRO A 174 7.39 18.31 -21.44
CA PRO A 174 6.91 19.65 -21.76
C PRO A 174 6.45 19.86 -23.21
N ILE A 175 6.40 18.79 -24.00
CA ILE A 175 6.00 18.80 -25.42
C ILE A 175 4.47 18.94 -25.62
N ALA A 176 3.69 18.80 -24.54
CA ALA A 176 2.25 18.89 -24.64
C ALA A 176 1.79 20.37 -24.72
N SER A 177 1.02 20.70 -25.75
CA SER A 177 0.33 21.98 -25.86
C SER A 177 -0.66 22.15 -24.67
N GLU A 178 -0.97 23.40 -24.30
CA GLU A 178 -1.89 23.75 -23.19
C GLU A 178 -3.22 22.99 -23.31
N GLN A 179 -3.74 22.85 -24.52
CA GLN A 179 -4.97 22.14 -24.83
C GLN A 179 -4.89 20.63 -24.51
N LYS A 180 -3.73 19.99 -24.75
CA LYS A 180 -3.48 18.60 -24.39
C LYS A 180 -3.41 18.43 -22.87
N ASN A 181 -2.79 19.36 -22.15
CA ASN A 181 -2.72 19.33 -20.70
C ASN A 181 -4.11 19.38 -20.06
N THR A 182 -5.03 20.17 -20.63
CA THR A 182 -6.43 20.24 -20.16
C THR A 182 -7.15 18.91 -20.36
N ILE A 183 -7.01 18.27 -21.54
CA ILE A 183 -7.62 16.97 -21.81
C ILE A 183 -7.05 15.90 -20.86
N TYR A 184 -5.74 15.89 -20.65
CA TYR A 184 -5.10 14.95 -19.72
C TYR A 184 -5.58 15.15 -18.28
N GLY A 185 -5.73 16.40 -17.82
CA GLY A 185 -6.26 16.71 -16.50
C GLY A 185 -7.67 16.14 -16.29
N TRP A 186 -8.58 16.37 -17.23
CA TRP A 186 -9.93 15.80 -17.18
C TRP A 186 -9.96 14.28 -17.22
N THR A 187 -9.06 13.65 -17.98
CA THR A 187 -8.96 12.20 -18.03
C THR A 187 -8.48 11.63 -16.68
N CYS A 188 -7.50 12.25 -16.03
CA CYS A 188 -7.08 11.86 -14.67
C CYS A 188 -8.22 11.96 -13.67
N ILE A 189 -8.99 13.05 -13.69
CA ILE A 189 -10.16 13.23 -12.84
C ILE A 189 -11.19 12.13 -13.09
N GLY A 190 -11.46 11.81 -14.38
CA GLY A 190 -12.38 10.74 -14.75
C GLY A 190 -11.95 9.37 -14.22
N ILE A 191 -10.65 9.04 -14.30
CA ILE A 191 -10.12 7.78 -13.77
C ILE A 191 -10.26 7.73 -12.25
N ILE A 192 -9.90 8.81 -11.55
CA ILE A 192 -10.02 8.88 -10.08
C ILE A 192 -11.48 8.74 -9.65
N MET A 193 -12.41 9.40 -10.33
CA MET A 193 -13.84 9.24 -10.03
C MET A 193 -14.33 7.81 -10.32
N GLY A 194 -13.83 7.17 -11.36
CA GLY A 194 -14.11 5.76 -11.67
C GLY A 194 -13.64 4.82 -10.56
N GLU A 195 -12.46 5.09 -9.97
CA GLU A 195 -11.94 4.36 -8.82
C GLU A 195 -12.84 4.48 -7.58
N TYR A 196 -13.28 5.70 -7.24
CA TYR A 196 -14.22 5.89 -6.13
C TYR A 196 -15.55 5.18 -6.35
N LEU A 197 -16.08 5.21 -7.57
CA LEU A 197 -17.30 4.49 -7.94
C LEU A 197 -17.11 2.97 -7.81
N ASN A 198 -15.98 2.45 -8.29
CA ASN A 198 -15.64 1.04 -8.16
C ASN A 198 -15.56 0.61 -6.69
N LEU A 199 -14.92 1.42 -5.85
CA LEU A 199 -14.83 1.18 -4.42
C LEU A 199 -16.22 1.15 -3.75
N MET A 200 -17.10 2.11 -4.08
CA MET A 200 -18.48 2.15 -3.58
C MET A 200 -19.29 0.92 -4.00
N ILE A 201 -19.19 0.51 -5.27
CA ILE A 201 -19.86 -0.70 -5.76
C ILE A 201 -19.31 -1.93 -5.04
N GLY A 202 -18.00 -2.02 -4.84
CA GLY A 202 -17.36 -3.10 -4.08
C GLY A 202 -17.90 -3.21 -2.66
N VAL A 203 -18.05 -2.09 -1.96
CA VAL A 203 -18.64 -2.04 -0.62
C VAL A 203 -20.09 -2.53 -0.64
N ILE A 204 -20.94 -2.05 -1.58
CA ILE A 204 -22.36 -2.46 -1.68
C ILE A 204 -22.51 -3.95 -1.99
N LEU A 205 -21.60 -4.54 -2.76
CA LEU A 205 -21.67 -5.97 -3.11
C LEU A 205 -21.13 -6.89 -2.00
N LEU A 206 -20.43 -6.34 -1.00
CA LEU A 206 -19.89 -7.09 0.13
C LEU A 206 -20.83 -7.07 1.35
N PHE A 207 -21.81 -6.16 1.39
CA PHE A 207 -22.90 -6.08 2.38
C PHE A 207 -24.23 -6.53 1.78
#